data_47d6d52b45bda0fe48333cdd7f1298bb
#
_entry.id   47d6d52b45bda0fe48333cdd7f1298bb
#
_cell.length_a   1.000
_cell.length_b   1.000
_cell.length_c   1.000
_cell.angle_alpha   90.00
_cell.angle_beta   90.00
_cell.angle_gamma   90.00
#
_symmetry.space_group_name_H-M   'P 1'
#
loop_
_entity.id
_entity.type
_entity.pdbx_description
1 polymer ?
#
loop_
_entity_poly.entity_id
_entity_poly.type
_entity_poly.pdbx_seq_one_letter_code
_entity_poly.pdbx_strand_id
1 'polypeptide(L)'
;LRDSWPINRRLDAFSRGRRDPSLVALYYQFGRYLLISSTRPGALPPASQGLWCATTHTPDNGAYRLDGSLQMSYWAAETGNLPEAIAPLVEWTRRLSANGRNTAAAYYGARGWTAHTWANVWDFTAPDRQPVWSASPTAAARLCASLYEHFRFTRDTAYLRSVYPLLRDAALCLSDRLSEDPRSRRLVIAPSLSPENVYLAPNGRRDTFGVGSTVDQSLVRELFTNTL
;
A
#
# COMPACT_ATOMS: atom_id res chain seq x y z
N LEU A 1 -35.25 -4.50 -20.08
CA LEU A 1 -35.51 -3.19 -20.76
C LEU A 1 -34.46 -2.10 -20.41
N ARG A 2 -33.79 -2.14 -19.24
CA ARG A 2 -32.80 -1.11 -18.86
C ARG A 2 -31.41 -1.37 -19.43
N ASP A 3 -31.06 -2.61 -19.69
CA ASP A 3 -29.76 -2.99 -20.25
C ASP A 3 -29.52 -2.44 -21.67
N SER A 4 -30.60 -2.03 -22.35
CA SER A 4 -30.53 -1.35 -23.65
C SER A 4 -30.29 0.16 -23.55
N TRP A 5 -30.33 0.75 -22.35
CA TRP A 5 -30.06 2.18 -22.18
C TRP A 5 -28.56 2.48 -22.25
N PRO A 6 -28.17 3.62 -22.83
CA PRO A 6 -26.80 4.10 -22.72
C PRO A 6 -26.38 4.28 -21.27
N ILE A 7 -25.10 4.02 -20.97
CA ILE A 7 -24.58 3.99 -19.60
C ILE A 7 -24.78 5.30 -18.83
N ASN A 8 -24.65 6.44 -19.51
CA ASN A 8 -24.88 7.76 -18.92
C ASN A 8 -26.32 7.92 -18.41
N ARG A 9 -27.31 7.43 -19.17
CA ARG A 9 -28.72 7.44 -18.75
C ARG A 9 -28.97 6.51 -17.56
N ARG A 10 -28.29 5.38 -17.52
CA ARG A 10 -28.38 4.43 -16.40
C ARG A 10 -27.80 5.04 -15.13
N LEU A 11 -26.62 5.68 -15.23
CA LEU A 11 -25.97 6.38 -14.13
C LEU A 11 -26.81 7.50 -13.57
N ASP A 12 -27.41 8.34 -14.44
CA ASP A 12 -28.31 9.42 -14.04
C ASP A 12 -29.56 8.88 -13.30
N ALA A 13 -30.15 7.81 -13.81
CA ALA A 13 -31.28 7.17 -13.14
C ALA A 13 -30.90 6.56 -11.78
N PHE A 14 -29.72 5.96 -11.69
CA PHE A 14 -29.21 5.37 -10.46
C PHE A 14 -28.90 6.44 -9.41
N SER A 15 -28.30 7.56 -9.80
CA SER A 15 -28.03 8.69 -8.90
C SER A 15 -29.30 9.31 -8.30
N ARG A 16 -30.43 9.17 -9.00
CA ARG A 16 -31.77 9.57 -8.53
C ARG A 16 -32.49 8.49 -7.71
N GLY A 17 -31.76 7.48 -7.23
CA GLY A 17 -32.28 6.43 -6.36
C GLY A 17 -32.98 5.27 -7.07
N ARG A 18 -32.90 5.16 -8.40
CA ARG A 18 -33.45 4.00 -9.12
C ARG A 18 -32.55 2.78 -8.97
N ARG A 19 -33.13 1.65 -8.66
CA ARG A 19 -32.39 0.36 -8.60
C ARG A 19 -31.98 -0.11 -10.00
N ASP A 20 -30.71 -0.46 -10.15
CA ASP A 20 -30.13 -1.05 -11.36
C ASP A 20 -29.05 -2.08 -10.99
N PRO A 21 -29.41 -3.31 -10.62
CA PRO A 21 -28.44 -4.34 -10.24
C PRO A 21 -27.44 -4.68 -11.35
N SER A 22 -27.85 -4.65 -12.62
CA SER A 22 -26.95 -4.95 -13.74
C SER A 22 -25.92 -3.83 -13.95
N LEU A 23 -26.22 -2.58 -13.60
CA LEU A 23 -25.24 -1.49 -13.58
C LEU A 23 -24.18 -1.72 -12.49
N VAL A 24 -24.60 -2.18 -11.31
CA VAL A 24 -23.66 -2.52 -10.22
C VAL A 24 -22.75 -3.67 -10.63
N ALA A 25 -23.31 -4.73 -11.24
CA ALA A 25 -22.54 -5.84 -11.78
C ALA A 25 -21.55 -5.39 -12.87
N LEU A 26 -21.99 -4.50 -13.76
CA LEU A 26 -21.13 -3.94 -14.81
C LEU A 26 -19.97 -3.13 -14.19
N TYR A 27 -20.24 -2.31 -13.17
CA TYR A 27 -19.21 -1.54 -12.46
C TYR A 27 -18.16 -2.45 -11.82
N TYR A 28 -18.61 -3.53 -11.17
CA TYR A 28 -17.71 -4.54 -10.61
C TYR A 28 -16.84 -5.21 -11.69
N GLN A 29 -17.45 -5.63 -12.78
CA GLN A 29 -16.70 -6.25 -13.90
C GLN A 29 -15.75 -5.26 -14.58
N PHE A 30 -16.09 -3.98 -14.61
CA PHE A 30 -15.21 -2.95 -15.12
C PHE A 30 -13.97 -2.78 -14.22
N GLY A 31 -14.13 -2.80 -12.90
CA GLY A 31 -13.01 -2.82 -11.95
C GLY A 31 -12.08 -4.03 -12.17
N ARG A 32 -12.65 -5.23 -12.35
CA ARG A 32 -11.88 -6.43 -12.70
C ARG A 32 -11.13 -6.28 -14.04
N TYR A 33 -11.78 -5.75 -15.04
CA TYR A 33 -11.15 -5.47 -16.34
C TYR A 33 -9.93 -4.53 -16.19
N LEU A 34 -10.05 -3.46 -15.40
CA LEU A 34 -8.95 -2.53 -15.15
C LEU A 34 -7.77 -3.25 -14.48
N LEU A 35 -8.02 -4.10 -13.49
CA LEU A 35 -6.99 -4.86 -12.81
C LEU A 35 -6.33 -5.88 -13.77
N ILE A 36 -7.10 -6.69 -14.46
CA ILE A 36 -6.60 -7.68 -15.45
C ILE A 36 -5.73 -7.00 -16.51
N SER A 37 -6.18 -5.86 -17.02
CA SER A 37 -5.48 -5.15 -18.10
C SER A 37 -4.15 -4.56 -17.66
N SER A 38 -4.00 -4.23 -16.37
CA SER A 38 -2.83 -3.52 -15.82
C SER A 38 -1.88 -4.40 -15.02
N THR A 39 -2.19 -5.69 -14.79
CA THR A 39 -1.41 -6.59 -13.91
C THR A 39 -0.97 -7.86 -14.63
N ARG A 40 -0.29 -7.74 -15.76
CA ARG A 40 0.22 -8.90 -16.50
C ARG A 40 1.54 -9.39 -15.89
N PRO A 41 1.82 -10.70 -15.93
CA PRO A 41 3.12 -11.23 -15.55
C PRO A 41 4.27 -10.52 -16.28
N GLY A 42 5.31 -10.14 -15.56
CA GLY A 42 6.45 -9.37 -16.10
C GLY A 42 6.22 -7.87 -16.25
N ALA A 43 5.00 -7.38 -15.98
CA ALA A 43 4.72 -5.94 -15.92
C ALA A 43 5.10 -5.33 -14.57
N LEU A 44 5.08 -4.00 -14.52
CA LEU A 44 5.10 -3.24 -13.26
C LEU A 44 3.69 -3.21 -12.64
N PRO A 45 3.57 -2.98 -11.33
CA PRO A 45 2.28 -2.67 -10.71
C PRO A 45 1.61 -1.47 -11.38
N PRO A 46 0.26 -1.41 -11.40
CA PRO A 46 -0.42 -0.22 -11.91
C PRO A 46 -0.18 0.98 -10.99
N ALA A 47 0.12 2.13 -11.57
CA ALA A 47 0.05 3.41 -10.85
C ALA A 47 -1.41 3.80 -10.59
N SER A 48 -1.66 4.95 -9.94
CA SER A 48 -3.03 5.41 -9.61
C SER A 48 -3.97 5.48 -10.81
N GLN A 49 -3.44 5.82 -11.99
CA GLN A 49 -4.20 5.85 -13.24
C GLN A 49 -4.16 4.51 -14.01
N GLY A 50 -3.56 3.47 -13.47
CA GLY A 50 -3.32 2.21 -14.19
C GLY A 50 -2.38 2.40 -15.37
N LEU A 51 -2.81 1.93 -16.56
CA LEU A 51 -2.10 2.12 -17.83
C LEU A 51 -2.64 3.31 -18.65
N TRP A 52 -3.71 3.95 -18.17
CA TRP A 52 -4.45 4.94 -18.93
C TRP A 52 -4.02 6.35 -18.54
N CYS A 53 -3.22 6.96 -19.38
CA CYS A 53 -2.83 8.36 -19.26
C CYS A 53 -2.81 9.02 -20.64
N ALA A 54 -3.59 10.08 -20.80
CA ALA A 54 -3.69 10.83 -22.05
C ALA A 54 -2.68 11.99 -22.13
N THR A 55 -1.92 12.24 -21.05
CA THR A 55 -1.01 13.38 -20.95
C THR A 55 0.35 12.92 -20.40
N THR A 56 1.37 13.75 -20.62
CA THR A 56 2.71 13.53 -20.06
C THR A 56 2.81 13.85 -18.56
N HIS A 57 1.79 14.55 -18.02
CA HIS A 57 1.70 14.84 -16.60
C HIS A 57 0.62 13.92 -16.00
N THR A 58 1.06 12.92 -15.28
CA THR A 58 0.19 11.94 -14.64
C THR A 58 -0.16 12.36 -13.22
N PRO A 59 -1.27 11.89 -12.64
CA PRO A 59 -1.47 11.98 -11.20
C PRO A 59 -0.25 11.44 -10.45
N ASP A 60 0.15 12.11 -9.37
CA ASP A 60 1.32 11.75 -8.57
C ASP A 60 2.64 11.62 -9.38
N ASN A 61 2.71 12.23 -10.57
CA ASN A 61 3.85 12.10 -11.50
C ASN A 61 4.22 10.65 -11.83
N GLY A 62 3.25 9.74 -11.86
CA GLY A 62 3.44 8.31 -12.09
C GLY A 62 4.06 7.56 -10.91
N ALA A 63 4.18 8.17 -9.74
CA ALA A 63 4.69 7.52 -8.56
C ALA A 63 3.70 6.48 -7.99
N TYR A 64 4.24 5.54 -7.24
CA TYR A 64 3.47 4.60 -6.43
C TYR A 64 3.31 5.17 -5.02
N ARG A 65 2.08 5.34 -4.58
CA ARG A 65 1.79 5.74 -3.20
C ARG A 65 1.61 4.50 -2.33
N LEU A 66 2.53 4.33 -1.38
CA LEU A 66 2.57 3.17 -0.47
C LEU A 66 1.78 3.39 0.82
N ASP A 67 1.17 4.55 0.98
CA ASP A 67 0.31 4.88 2.11
C ASP A 67 -1.12 4.35 2.00
N GLY A 68 -1.42 3.64 0.90
CA GLY A 68 -2.69 2.95 0.70
C GLY A 68 -3.09 2.80 -0.76
N SER A 69 -2.86 3.79 -1.62
CA SER A 69 -3.42 3.81 -2.98
C SER A 69 -2.99 2.62 -3.83
N LEU A 70 -1.71 2.24 -3.79
CA LEU A 70 -1.23 1.06 -4.52
C LEU A 70 -1.90 -0.21 -4.01
N GLN A 71 -1.97 -0.40 -2.70
CA GLN A 71 -2.56 -1.59 -2.09
C GLN A 71 -4.06 -1.68 -2.39
N MET A 72 -4.77 -0.55 -2.35
CA MET A 72 -6.21 -0.49 -2.68
C MET A 72 -6.50 -0.96 -4.10
N SER A 73 -5.59 -0.72 -5.05
CA SER A 73 -5.71 -1.23 -6.42
C SER A 73 -5.75 -2.76 -6.49
N TYR A 74 -5.18 -3.44 -5.51
CA TYR A 74 -5.13 -4.91 -5.43
C TYR A 74 -6.21 -5.52 -4.52
N TRP A 75 -7.00 -4.74 -3.76
CA TRP A 75 -7.99 -5.31 -2.84
C TRP A 75 -9.04 -6.19 -3.53
N ALA A 76 -9.32 -5.93 -4.80
CA ALA A 76 -10.24 -6.73 -5.57
C ALA A 76 -9.62 -8.02 -6.15
N ALA A 77 -8.30 -8.22 -6.07
CA ALA A 77 -7.62 -9.34 -6.70
C ALA A 77 -8.15 -10.68 -6.16
N GLU A 78 -8.06 -10.88 -4.87
CA GLU A 78 -8.44 -12.14 -4.24
C GLU A 78 -9.95 -12.34 -4.25
N THR A 79 -10.71 -11.36 -3.78
CA THR A 79 -12.18 -11.42 -3.74
C THR A 79 -12.82 -11.44 -5.13
N GLY A 80 -12.12 -10.93 -6.14
CA GLY A 80 -12.52 -10.92 -7.54
C GLY A 80 -12.12 -12.18 -8.30
N ASN A 81 -11.51 -13.19 -7.63
CA ASN A 81 -10.96 -14.39 -8.26
C ASN A 81 -9.94 -14.07 -9.36
N LEU A 82 -8.95 -13.23 -9.02
CA LEU A 82 -7.83 -12.82 -9.87
C LEU A 82 -6.51 -12.95 -9.09
N PRO A 83 -6.21 -14.10 -8.48
CA PRO A 83 -5.02 -14.26 -7.62
C PRO A 83 -3.71 -14.03 -8.40
N GLU A 84 -3.69 -14.29 -9.70
CA GLU A 84 -2.55 -14.06 -10.58
C GLU A 84 -2.17 -12.58 -10.73
N ALA A 85 -3.11 -11.67 -10.46
CA ALA A 85 -2.87 -10.23 -10.54
C ALA A 85 -1.82 -9.74 -9.53
N ILE A 86 -1.56 -10.50 -8.45
CA ILE A 86 -0.55 -10.11 -7.42
C ILE A 86 0.89 -10.21 -7.94
N ALA A 87 1.16 -10.99 -8.98
CA ALA A 87 2.52 -11.29 -9.42
C ALA A 87 3.39 -10.05 -9.70
N PRO A 88 2.92 -9.01 -10.43
CA PRO A 88 3.72 -7.79 -10.62
C PRO A 88 4.06 -7.07 -9.31
N LEU A 89 3.16 -7.08 -8.33
CA LEU A 89 3.41 -6.46 -7.02
C LEU A 89 4.50 -7.22 -6.25
N VAL A 90 4.46 -8.55 -6.28
CA VAL A 90 5.48 -9.40 -5.64
C VAL A 90 6.86 -9.13 -6.23
N GLU A 91 6.98 -9.19 -7.56
CA GLU A 91 8.25 -8.99 -8.25
C GLU A 91 8.81 -7.58 -8.04
N TRP A 92 7.96 -6.58 -8.11
CA TRP A 92 8.36 -5.21 -7.84
C TRP A 92 8.79 -5.03 -6.38
N THR A 93 8.07 -5.60 -5.42
CA THR A 93 8.43 -5.53 -3.98
C THR A 93 9.79 -6.19 -3.72
N ARG A 94 10.13 -7.26 -4.42
CA ARG A 94 11.48 -7.88 -4.33
C ARG A 94 12.57 -6.90 -4.75
N ARG A 95 12.41 -6.20 -5.90
CA ARG A 95 13.37 -5.20 -6.35
C ARG A 95 13.43 -4.00 -5.40
N LEU A 96 12.26 -3.49 -5.01
CA LEU A 96 12.15 -2.38 -4.06
C LEU A 96 12.87 -2.68 -2.75
N SER A 97 12.75 -3.91 -2.22
CA SER A 97 13.40 -4.32 -0.99
C SER A 97 14.93 -4.29 -1.05
N ALA A 98 15.51 -4.49 -2.22
CA ALA A 98 16.97 -4.39 -2.39
C ALA A 98 17.47 -2.96 -2.13
N ASN A 99 16.80 -1.95 -2.72
CA ASN A 99 17.09 -0.54 -2.44
C ASN A 99 16.67 -0.16 -1.02
N GLY A 100 15.59 -0.74 -0.53
CA GLY A 100 15.08 -0.53 0.82
C GLY A 100 16.07 -0.93 1.93
N ARG A 101 16.96 -1.87 1.69
CA ARG A 101 18.04 -2.20 2.63
C ARG A 101 19.02 -1.05 2.80
N ASN A 102 19.40 -0.40 1.71
CA ASN A 102 20.26 0.78 1.77
C ASN A 102 19.58 1.92 2.53
N THR A 103 18.30 2.12 2.31
CA THR A 103 17.52 3.13 3.04
C THR A 103 17.40 2.80 4.52
N ALA A 104 17.14 1.54 4.89
CA ALA A 104 17.10 1.11 6.29
C ALA A 104 18.43 1.36 7.00
N ALA A 105 19.53 0.98 6.38
CA ALA A 105 20.86 1.19 6.95
C ALA A 105 21.23 2.68 7.04
N ALA A 106 21.06 3.44 5.95
CA ALA A 106 21.52 4.82 5.87
C ALA A 106 20.70 5.79 6.72
N TYR A 107 19.37 5.63 6.77
CA TYR A 107 18.49 6.55 7.49
C TYR A 107 18.24 6.15 8.94
N TYR A 108 18.33 4.86 9.25
CA TYR A 108 17.88 4.32 10.53
C TYR A 108 18.91 3.47 11.25
N GLY A 109 20.04 3.12 10.61
CA GLY A 109 20.99 2.17 11.16
C GLY A 109 20.36 0.78 11.42
N ALA A 110 19.26 0.46 10.72
CA ALA A 110 18.44 -0.72 10.95
C ALA A 110 18.79 -1.83 9.97
N ARG A 111 18.60 -3.07 10.41
CA ARG A 111 18.66 -4.26 9.56
C ARG A 111 17.44 -4.32 8.63
N GLY A 112 17.44 -5.31 7.74
CA GLY A 112 16.30 -5.57 6.86
C GLY A 112 16.07 -4.47 5.83
N TRP A 113 14.80 -4.12 5.55
CA TRP A 113 14.48 -3.12 4.55
C TRP A 113 13.28 -2.26 4.95
N THR A 114 13.24 -1.05 4.40
CA THR A 114 12.10 -0.13 4.52
C THR A 114 11.82 0.58 3.21
N ALA A 115 10.63 1.13 3.10
CA ALA A 115 10.23 2.08 2.07
C ALA A 115 9.35 3.14 2.72
N HIS A 116 9.17 4.26 2.02
CA HIS A 116 8.36 5.38 2.47
C HIS A 116 7.16 5.59 1.54
N THR A 117 6.35 6.62 1.81
CA THR A 117 5.08 6.86 1.09
C THR A 117 5.22 6.86 -0.43
N TRP A 118 6.31 7.43 -0.93
CA TRP A 118 6.55 7.57 -2.36
C TRP A 118 7.57 6.56 -2.86
N ALA A 119 7.17 5.79 -3.86
CA ALA A 119 8.05 4.95 -4.64
C ALA A 119 7.82 5.18 -6.13
N ASN A 120 8.61 4.58 -7.00
CA ASN A 120 8.48 4.75 -8.43
C ASN A 120 9.01 3.53 -9.19
N VAL A 121 9.00 3.60 -10.51
CA VAL A 121 9.49 2.53 -11.39
C VAL A 121 10.99 2.24 -11.24
N TRP A 122 11.74 3.15 -10.63
CA TRP A 122 13.19 3.05 -10.33
C TRP A 122 13.44 2.53 -8.93
N ASP A 123 12.41 2.00 -8.28
CA ASP A 123 12.50 1.39 -6.95
C ASP A 123 13.00 2.37 -5.86
N PHE A 124 12.52 3.63 -5.89
CA PHE A 124 12.84 4.65 -4.90
C PHE A 124 12.21 4.29 -3.55
N THR A 125 12.96 4.43 -2.46
CA THR A 125 12.54 3.99 -1.12
C THR A 125 12.76 5.03 -0.01
N ALA A 126 13.55 6.07 -0.27
CA ALA A 126 13.86 7.10 0.74
C ALA A 126 12.67 8.04 0.99
N PRO A 127 12.67 8.80 2.11
CA PRO A 127 11.74 9.92 2.26
C PRO A 127 11.97 10.95 1.16
N ASP A 128 10.88 11.53 0.65
CA ASP A 128 10.95 12.60 -0.35
C ASP A 128 11.27 13.95 0.32
N ARG A 129 11.40 15.01 -0.50
CA ARG A 129 11.76 16.39 -0.09
C ARG A 129 10.83 17.00 0.96
N GLN A 130 9.62 16.48 1.08
CA GLN A 130 8.64 16.90 2.08
C GLN A 130 8.37 15.75 3.07
N PRO A 131 9.23 15.56 4.09
CA PRO A 131 9.11 14.44 5.03
C PRO A 131 7.76 14.36 5.71
N VAL A 132 7.11 15.49 5.93
CA VAL A 132 5.75 15.60 6.50
C VAL A 132 4.71 14.77 5.75
N TRP A 133 4.89 14.61 4.43
CA TRP A 133 3.99 13.85 3.57
C TRP A 133 4.54 12.49 3.17
N SER A 134 5.83 12.27 3.36
CA SER A 134 6.51 11.13 2.76
C SER A 134 7.16 10.17 3.75
N ALA A 135 7.54 10.62 4.93
CA ALA A 135 8.30 9.82 5.89
C ALA A 135 7.43 8.80 6.64
N SER A 136 6.82 7.86 5.92
CA SER A 136 6.07 6.75 6.52
C SER A 136 6.99 5.54 6.71
N PRO A 137 7.48 5.28 7.91
CA PRO A 137 8.43 4.18 8.15
C PRO A 137 7.82 2.79 8.02
N THR A 138 6.50 2.70 7.99
CA THR A 138 5.72 1.45 7.96
C THR A 138 5.16 1.13 6.58
N ALA A 139 5.53 1.89 5.53
CA ALA A 139 5.06 1.63 4.17
C ALA A 139 5.45 0.23 3.68
N ALA A 140 6.65 -0.26 4.03
CA ALA A 140 7.08 -1.64 3.75
C ALA A 140 6.16 -2.68 4.43
N ALA A 141 5.74 -2.45 5.67
CA ALA A 141 4.81 -3.34 6.36
C ALA A 141 3.44 -3.41 5.65
N ARG A 142 2.97 -2.28 5.14
CA ARG A 142 1.72 -2.22 4.38
C ARG A 142 1.79 -3.00 3.06
N LEU A 143 2.93 -2.97 2.36
CA LEU A 143 3.16 -3.83 1.20
C LEU A 143 3.17 -5.31 1.61
N CYS A 144 3.88 -5.66 2.67
CA CYS A 144 3.92 -7.02 3.18
C CYS A 144 2.54 -7.55 3.58
N ALA A 145 1.65 -6.70 4.13
CA ALA A 145 0.27 -7.08 4.43
C ALA A 145 -0.47 -7.53 3.15
N SER A 146 -0.31 -6.82 2.02
CA SER A 146 -0.92 -7.22 0.75
C SER A 146 -0.37 -8.56 0.24
N LEU A 147 0.94 -8.81 0.40
CA LEU A 147 1.53 -10.10 0.01
C LEU A 147 1.03 -11.24 0.90
N TYR A 148 0.88 -10.99 2.20
CA TYR A 148 0.37 -12.00 3.12
C TYR A 148 -1.12 -12.28 2.93
N GLU A 149 -1.90 -11.28 2.52
CA GLU A 149 -3.31 -11.44 2.20
C GLU A 149 -3.53 -12.45 1.08
N HIS A 150 -2.70 -12.45 0.04
CA HIS A 150 -2.73 -13.48 -1.00
C HIS A 150 -2.57 -14.89 -0.41
N PHE A 151 -1.63 -15.10 0.51
CA PHE A 151 -1.50 -16.38 1.22
C PHE A 151 -2.74 -16.71 2.04
N ARG A 152 -3.37 -15.73 2.68
CA ARG A 152 -4.60 -15.98 3.48
C ARG A 152 -5.73 -16.54 2.63
N PHE A 153 -5.86 -16.09 1.39
CA PHE A 153 -6.87 -16.58 0.45
C PHE A 153 -6.47 -17.91 -0.19
N THR A 154 -5.25 -18.03 -0.68
CA THR A 154 -4.81 -19.20 -1.47
C THR A 154 -4.35 -20.39 -0.63
N ARG A 155 -3.84 -20.12 0.57
CA ARG A 155 -3.15 -21.10 1.43
C ARG A 155 -1.94 -21.78 0.75
N ASP A 156 -1.40 -21.14 -0.27
CA ASP A 156 -0.20 -21.64 -0.97
C ASP A 156 1.06 -21.40 -0.12
N THR A 157 1.55 -22.49 0.49
CA THR A 157 2.75 -22.46 1.34
C THR A 157 4.03 -22.29 0.52
N ALA A 158 4.05 -22.68 -0.76
CA ALA A 158 5.19 -22.45 -1.64
C ALA A 158 5.31 -20.95 -1.95
N TYR A 159 4.18 -20.31 -2.25
CA TYR A 159 4.13 -18.85 -2.38
C TYR A 159 4.62 -18.17 -1.09
N LEU A 160 4.06 -18.53 0.07
CA LEU A 160 4.46 -17.93 1.34
C LEU A 160 5.97 -18.04 1.57
N ARG A 161 6.56 -19.21 1.38
CA ARG A 161 8.02 -19.40 1.48
C ARG A 161 8.78 -18.44 0.55
N SER A 162 8.26 -18.16 -0.63
CA SER A 162 8.88 -17.28 -1.60
C SER A 162 8.86 -15.80 -1.21
N VAL A 163 7.84 -15.35 -0.48
CA VAL A 163 7.69 -13.95 -0.04
C VAL A 163 8.08 -13.73 1.42
N TYR A 164 8.19 -14.79 2.22
CA TYR A 164 8.53 -14.71 3.64
C TYR A 164 9.80 -13.90 3.94
N PRO A 165 10.88 -14.00 3.15
CA PRO A 165 12.05 -13.15 3.37
C PRO A 165 11.75 -11.65 3.33
N LEU A 166 10.77 -11.21 2.51
CA LEU A 166 10.36 -9.82 2.44
C LEU A 166 9.67 -9.38 3.75
N LEU A 167 8.76 -10.23 4.27
CA LEU A 167 8.06 -9.98 5.53
C LEU A 167 9.06 -9.94 6.70
N ARG A 168 9.91 -10.97 6.81
CA ARG A 168 10.92 -11.10 7.87
C ARG A 168 11.86 -9.88 7.90
N ASP A 169 12.39 -9.50 6.76
CA ASP A 169 13.37 -8.41 6.68
C ASP A 169 12.71 -7.05 6.94
N ALA A 170 11.45 -6.84 6.54
CA ALA A 170 10.69 -5.66 6.93
C ALA A 170 10.42 -5.63 8.45
N ALA A 171 10.09 -6.79 9.04
CA ALA A 171 9.90 -6.93 10.50
C ALA A 171 11.18 -6.64 11.27
N LEU A 172 12.34 -7.11 10.78
CA LEU A 172 13.65 -6.80 11.38
C LEU A 172 13.91 -5.29 11.40
N CYS A 173 13.63 -4.60 10.30
CA CYS A 173 13.80 -3.15 10.24
C CYS A 173 12.92 -2.43 11.27
N LEU A 174 11.65 -2.80 11.38
CA LEU A 174 10.76 -2.20 12.35
C LEU A 174 11.11 -2.58 13.79
N SER A 175 11.59 -3.81 14.03
CA SER A 175 12.06 -4.24 15.35
C SER A 175 13.23 -3.37 15.85
N ASP A 176 14.21 -3.08 14.97
CA ASP A 176 15.34 -2.21 15.30
C ASP A 176 14.96 -0.75 15.55
N ARG A 177 13.76 -0.35 15.12
CA ARG A 177 13.25 1.02 15.25
C ARG A 177 12.25 1.21 16.39
N LEU A 178 11.87 0.12 17.05
CA LEU A 178 11.03 0.23 18.25
C LEU A 178 11.83 0.89 19.39
N SER A 179 11.22 1.88 20.00
CA SER A 179 11.74 2.54 21.21
C SER A 179 10.68 2.52 22.30
N GLU A 180 11.13 2.52 23.56
CA GLU A 180 10.21 2.58 24.68
C GLU A 180 9.69 4.00 24.85
N ASP A 181 8.37 4.17 24.82
CA ASP A 181 7.74 5.43 25.20
C ASP A 181 7.87 5.62 26.74
N PRO A 182 8.54 6.68 27.21
CA PRO A 182 8.79 6.86 28.64
C PRO A 182 7.51 7.04 29.48
N ARG A 183 6.40 7.44 28.86
CA ARG A 183 5.13 7.66 29.55
C ARG A 183 4.33 6.36 29.70
N SER A 184 4.16 5.60 28.60
CA SER A 184 3.35 4.38 28.60
C SER A 184 4.16 3.12 28.88
N ARG A 185 5.49 3.18 28.83
CA ARG A 185 6.43 2.03 28.93
C ARG A 185 6.20 0.98 27.86
N ARG A 186 5.59 1.38 26.74
CA ARG A 186 5.33 0.52 25.59
C ARG A 186 6.35 0.76 24.48
N LEU A 187 6.63 -0.30 23.72
CA LEU A 187 7.44 -0.19 22.51
C LEU A 187 6.61 0.46 21.40
N VAL A 188 7.14 1.52 20.83
CA VAL A 188 6.47 2.32 19.79
C VAL A 188 7.45 2.70 18.68
N ILE A 189 6.93 3.02 17.51
CA ILE A 189 7.69 3.68 16.44
C ILE A 189 7.80 5.17 16.78
N ALA A 190 9.03 5.67 16.78
CA ALA A 190 9.34 7.09 16.94
C ALA A 190 10.55 7.47 16.05
N PRO A 191 10.46 8.53 15.24
CA PRO A 191 9.27 9.33 14.95
C PRO A 191 8.22 8.51 14.19
N SER A 192 6.96 8.89 14.39
CA SER A 192 5.78 8.25 13.79
C SER A 192 4.95 9.28 13.03
N LEU A 193 4.41 8.90 11.90
CA LEU A 193 3.61 9.77 11.06
C LEU A 193 2.27 9.08 10.73
N SER A 194 1.16 9.75 11.06
CA SER A 194 -0.14 9.39 10.49
C SER A 194 -0.29 10.15 9.17
N PRO A 195 -0.25 9.48 8.01
CA PRO A 195 -0.25 10.17 6.71
C PRO A 195 -1.40 11.17 6.58
N GLU A 196 -1.07 12.37 6.07
CA GLU A 196 -2.02 13.46 5.79
C GLU A 196 -2.77 14.01 7.03
N ASN A 197 -2.44 13.55 8.24
CA ASN A 197 -3.04 14.04 9.47
C ASN A 197 -2.17 15.08 10.16
N VAL A 198 -2.84 16.10 10.67
CA VAL A 198 -2.23 17.16 11.50
C VAL A 198 -2.92 17.14 12.86
N TYR A 199 -2.17 17.17 13.92
CA TYR A 199 -2.70 17.31 15.28
C TYR A 199 -2.29 18.62 15.93
N LEU A 200 -3.00 19.00 16.98
CA LEU A 200 -2.63 20.13 17.82
C LEU A 200 -1.79 19.61 18.99
N ALA A 201 -0.55 20.05 19.08
CA ALA A 201 0.29 19.79 20.22
C ALA A 201 -0.20 20.56 21.46
N PRO A 202 0.16 20.16 22.69
CA PRO A 202 -0.27 20.85 23.91
C PRO A 202 0.06 22.35 23.97
N ASN A 203 1.08 22.79 23.22
CA ASN A 203 1.47 24.19 23.07
C ASN A 203 0.68 24.96 22.01
N GLY A 204 -0.38 24.36 21.44
CA GLY A 204 -1.22 24.94 20.39
C GLY A 204 -0.62 24.94 18.97
N ARG A 205 0.59 24.39 18.79
CA ARG A 205 1.19 24.28 17.45
C ARG A 205 0.61 23.10 16.69
N ARG A 206 0.48 23.28 15.39
CA ARG A 206 0.16 22.17 14.47
C ARG A 206 1.42 21.35 14.22
N ASP A 207 1.31 20.05 14.33
CA ASP A 207 2.40 19.11 14.06
C ASP A 207 1.88 17.87 13.33
N THR A 208 2.77 17.14 12.67
CA THR A 208 2.47 15.92 11.91
C THR A 208 3.25 14.72 12.43
N PHE A 209 4.43 14.97 13.01
CA PHE A 209 5.24 13.92 13.60
C PHE A 209 4.90 13.73 15.07
N GLY A 210 4.74 12.47 15.45
CA GLY A 210 4.42 12.07 16.82
C GLY A 210 5.19 10.85 17.25
N VAL A 211 4.66 10.18 18.25
CA VAL A 211 5.17 8.93 18.81
C VAL A 211 4.05 7.91 18.80
N GLY A 212 4.27 6.76 18.16
CA GLY A 212 3.36 5.63 18.23
C GLY A 212 1.97 5.91 17.66
N SER A 213 1.86 6.52 16.47
CA SER A 213 0.57 6.71 15.80
C SER A 213 -0.18 5.37 15.67
N THR A 214 -1.49 5.40 15.77
CA THR A 214 -2.32 4.19 15.68
C THR A 214 -2.07 3.42 14.39
N VAL A 215 -1.88 4.12 13.27
CA VAL A 215 -1.61 3.46 11.98
C VAL A 215 -0.29 2.72 11.99
N ASP A 216 0.79 3.33 12.47
CA ASP A 216 2.09 2.68 12.55
C ASP A 216 2.07 1.48 13.49
N GLN A 217 1.50 1.64 14.69
CA GLN A 217 1.40 0.54 15.67
C GLN A 217 0.55 -0.62 15.16
N SER A 218 -0.52 -0.35 14.41
CA SER A 218 -1.35 -1.39 13.80
C SER A 218 -0.59 -2.16 12.73
N LEU A 219 0.13 -1.47 11.86
CA LEU A 219 0.94 -2.08 10.80
C LEU A 219 2.11 -2.89 11.35
N VAL A 220 2.78 -2.39 12.39
CA VAL A 220 3.84 -3.15 13.09
C VAL A 220 3.28 -4.42 13.69
N ARG A 221 2.16 -4.33 14.41
CA ARG A 221 1.51 -5.49 15.01
C ARG A 221 1.10 -6.52 13.96
N GLU A 222 0.49 -6.07 12.87
CA GLU A 222 0.07 -6.95 11.78
C GLU A 222 1.26 -7.66 11.15
N LEU A 223 2.32 -6.92 10.79
CA LEU A 223 3.51 -7.51 10.19
C LEU A 223 4.15 -8.54 11.12
N PHE A 224 4.32 -8.23 12.41
CA PHE A 224 4.90 -9.17 13.38
C PHE A 224 4.02 -10.42 13.53
N THR A 225 2.71 -10.26 13.61
CA THR A 225 1.78 -11.41 13.68
C THR A 225 1.88 -12.30 12.43
N ASN A 226 2.04 -11.70 11.26
CA ASN A 226 2.14 -12.43 9.99
C ASN A 226 3.53 -13.05 9.75
N THR A 227 4.53 -12.69 10.57
CA THR A 227 5.92 -13.17 10.43
C THR A 227 6.25 -14.26 11.45
N LEU A 228 5.49 -14.33 12.55
CA LEU A 228 5.64 -15.35 13.60
C LEU A 228 4.96 -16.67 13.22
#